data_d85915a90e11427f3a5c2c68c18f9296
#
_entry.id   d85915a90e11427f3a5c2c68c18f9296
#
_cell.length_a   1.000
_cell.length_b   1.000
_cell.length_c   1.000
_cell.angle_alpha   90.00
_cell.angle_beta   90.00
_cell.angle_gamma   90.00
#
_symmetry.space_group_name_H-M   'P 1'
#
loop_
_entity.id
_entity.type
_entity.pdbx_description
1 polymer ?
#
loop_
_entity_poly.entity_id
_entity_poly.type
_entity_poly.pdbx_seq_one_letter_code
_entity_poly.pdbx_strand_id
1 'polypeptide(L)'
;MSEEILIRQGAPTLAGIKTGSLFPCPCEDREDLLADIRRLNRLLVPKGLCLLPIRFLEGQALLYLYRPAELRRDLQEALASELLRQAGYANESCARCVAQLIRRFRESGEFPHEVGLFLSYPPEDVKGFIDHRANGFKCAGLWKVYGDEAKAQALFAKFKKCTEIYCALWQTGSKLEQLAVAV
;
A
#
# COMPACT_ATOMS: atom_id res chain seq x y z
N MET A 1 11.09 -7.92 12.45
CA MET A 1 11.08 -6.85 11.42
C MET A 1 11.63 -5.56 12.02
N SER A 2 12.53 -4.86 11.33
CA SER A 2 13.04 -3.56 11.79
C SER A 2 12.03 -2.43 11.45
N GLU A 3 11.95 -1.43 12.31
CA GLU A 3 11.14 -0.21 12.04
C GLU A 3 11.69 0.58 10.85
N GLU A 4 12.99 0.47 10.57
CA GLU A 4 13.63 1.09 9.40
C GLU A 4 13.00 0.65 8.08
N ILE A 5 12.71 -0.66 7.92
CA ILE A 5 12.05 -1.18 6.71
C ILE A 5 10.68 -0.54 6.55
N LEU A 6 9.92 -0.44 7.65
CA LEU A 6 8.60 0.18 7.64
C LEU A 6 8.67 1.66 7.22
N ILE A 7 9.65 2.39 7.72
CA ILE A 7 9.87 3.80 7.38
C ILE A 7 10.28 3.95 5.91
N ARG A 8 11.29 3.20 5.46
CA ARG A 8 11.75 3.25 4.07
C ARG A 8 10.66 2.96 3.05
N GLN A 9 9.84 1.95 3.32
CA GLN A 9 8.83 1.47 2.37
C GLN A 9 7.47 2.13 2.56
N GLY A 10 7.18 2.62 3.77
CA GLY A 10 5.88 3.12 4.16
C GLY A 10 5.78 4.61 4.44
N ALA A 11 6.87 5.38 4.31
CA ALA A 11 6.90 6.81 4.68
C ALA A 11 5.71 7.63 4.16
N PRO A 12 5.31 7.57 2.88
CA PRO A 12 4.14 8.33 2.42
C PRO A 12 2.84 7.92 3.10
N THR A 13 2.69 6.64 3.45
CA THR A 13 1.51 6.14 4.18
C THR A 13 1.58 6.54 5.65
N LEU A 14 2.75 6.48 6.28
CA LEU A 14 2.96 6.97 7.65
C LEU A 14 2.67 8.47 7.77
N ALA A 15 3.03 9.25 6.74
CA ALA A 15 2.79 10.69 6.66
C ALA A 15 1.33 11.08 6.34
N GLY A 16 0.45 10.13 5.99
CA GLY A 16 -0.93 10.41 5.61
C GLY A 16 -1.12 10.99 4.20
N ILE A 17 -0.10 10.91 3.34
CA ILE A 17 -0.19 11.41 1.95
C ILE A 17 -0.41 10.31 0.92
N LYS A 18 -0.46 9.05 1.36
CA LYS A 18 -0.75 7.86 0.57
C LYS A 18 -1.58 6.89 1.39
N THR A 19 -2.57 6.27 0.79
CA THR A 19 -3.49 5.37 1.48
C THR A 19 -2.86 4.05 1.88
N GLY A 20 -2.02 3.47 1.02
CA GLY A 20 -1.40 2.17 1.31
C GLY A 20 -0.07 1.96 0.62
N SER A 21 0.79 1.17 1.27
CA SER A 21 2.08 0.72 0.76
C SER A 21 2.20 -0.79 0.89
N LEU A 22 2.60 -1.44 -0.20
CA LEU A 22 2.83 -2.88 -0.28
C LEU A 22 4.32 -3.11 -0.50
N PHE A 23 4.98 -3.89 0.34
CA PHE A 23 6.43 -4.07 0.29
C PHE A 23 6.89 -5.42 0.83
N PRO A 24 8.00 -5.97 0.30
CA PRO A 24 8.62 -7.17 0.84
C PRO A 24 9.34 -6.87 2.16
N CYS A 25 9.32 -7.86 3.04
CA CYS A 25 10.05 -7.84 4.31
C CYS A 25 10.77 -9.19 4.47
N PRO A 26 12.07 -9.23 4.81
CA PRO A 26 12.74 -10.48 5.17
C PRO A 26 11.99 -11.18 6.31
N CYS A 27 11.84 -12.49 6.20
CA CYS A 27 11.09 -13.32 7.14
C CYS A 27 11.75 -14.70 7.24
N GLU A 28 12.59 -14.87 8.25
CA GLU A 28 13.20 -16.17 8.57
C GLU A 28 12.22 -17.02 9.39
N ASP A 29 11.57 -16.40 10.37
CA ASP A 29 10.52 -17.03 11.18
C ASP A 29 9.20 -16.26 11.08
N ARG A 30 8.14 -17.02 10.82
CA ARG A 30 6.79 -16.46 10.65
C ARG A 30 6.18 -15.98 11.97
N GLU A 31 6.43 -16.68 13.07
CA GLU A 31 5.86 -16.35 14.37
C GLU A 31 6.50 -15.08 14.92
N ASP A 32 7.81 -14.93 14.76
CA ASP A 32 8.54 -13.73 15.11
C ASP A 32 8.04 -12.52 14.32
N LEU A 33 7.85 -12.66 13.01
CA LEU A 33 7.32 -11.57 12.20
C LEU A 33 5.89 -11.19 12.62
N LEU A 34 5.03 -12.16 12.93
CA LEU A 34 3.69 -11.89 13.42
C LEU A 34 3.68 -11.22 14.80
N ALA A 35 4.62 -11.57 15.68
CA ALA A 35 4.81 -10.89 16.96
C ALA A 35 5.23 -9.41 16.76
N ASP A 36 6.16 -9.16 15.86
CA ASP A 36 6.58 -7.80 15.48
C ASP A 36 5.42 -6.98 14.89
N ILE A 37 4.63 -7.56 13.97
CA ILE A 37 3.45 -6.90 13.41
C ILE A 37 2.46 -6.52 14.51
N ARG A 38 2.20 -7.42 15.47
CA ARG A 38 1.31 -7.12 16.61
C ARG A 38 1.87 -5.99 17.47
N ARG A 39 3.18 -5.99 17.73
CA ARG A 39 3.87 -4.92 18.48
C ARG A 39 3.74 -3.58 17.77
N LEU A 40 4.01 -3.54 16.47
CA LEU A 40 3.91 -2.32 15.66
C LEU A 40 2.48 -1.81 15.55
N ASN A 41 1.50 -2.69 15.38
CA ASN A 41 0.09 -2.30 15.33
C ASN A 41 -0.41 -1.67 16.64
N ARG A 42 0.18 -1.99 17.81
CA ARG A 42 -0.13 -1.27 19.05
C ARG A 42 0.21 0.22 18.99
N LEU A 43 1.22 0.60 18.18
CA LEU A 43 1.61 1.99 17.95
C LEU A 43 0.84 2.62 16.78
N LEU A 44 0.57 1.84 15.72
CA LEU A 44 0.01 2.32 14.46
C LEU A 44 -1.51 2.48 14.50
N VAL A 45 -2.23 1.52 15.09
CA VAL A 45 -3.70 1.52 15.10
C VAL A 45 -4.30 2.76 15.77
N PRO A 46 -3.80 3.26 16.92
CA PRO A 46 -4.29 4.51 17.49
C PRO A 46 -4.10 5.74 16.59
N LYS A 47 -3.26 5.64 15.57
CA LYS A 47 -2.98 6.70 14.57
C LYS A 47 -3.71 6.47 13.24
N GLY A 48 -4.65 5.54 13.21
CA GLY A 48 -5.44 5.23 12.01
C GLY A 48 -4.67 4.43 10.95
N LEU A 49 -3.62 3.73 11.33
CA LEU A 49 -2.81 2.88 10.44
C LEU A 49 -2.99 1.40 10.80
N CYS A 50 -2.86 0.52 9.82
CA CYS A 50 -2.89 -0.92 10.01
C CYS A 50 -1.79 -1.58 9.18
N LEU A 51 -1.04 -2.52 9.77
CA LEU A 51 -0.02 -3.32 9.12
C LEU A 51 -0.46 -4.78 9.11
N LEU A 52 -0.52 -5.41 7.92
CA LEU A 52 -0.96 -6.78 7.74
C LEU A 52 0.03 -7.58 6.88
N PRO A 53 0.23 -8.88 7.15
CA PRO A 53 0.90 -9.78 6.22
C PRO A 53 -0.08 -10.24 5.14
N ILE A 54 0.26 -9.98 3.88
CA ILE A 54 -0.53 -10.41 2.72
C ILE A 54 -0.21 -11.85 2.34
N ARG A 55 1.10 -12.13 2.19
CA ARG A 55 1.58 -13.44 1.74
C ARG A 55 2.94 -13.74 2.37
N PHE A 56 3.16 -15.00 2.75
CA PHE A 56 4.46 -15.51 3.14
C PHE A 56 5.06 -16.28 1.96
N LEU A 57 6.33 -16.02 1.69
CA LEU A 57 7.15 -16.66 0.68
C LEU A 57 8.40 -17.24 1.36
N GLU A 58 9.20 -18.02 0.65
CA GLU A 58 10.47 -18.51 1.18
C GLU A 58 11.40 -17.34 1.49
N GLY A 59 11.84 -17.21 2.74
CA GLY A 59 12.75 -16.16 3.21
C GLY A 59 12.16 -14.74 3.28
N GLN A 60 10.90 -14.53 2.91
CA GLN A 60 10.30 -13.21 2.93
C GLN A 60 8.76 -13.23 3.09
N ALA A 61 8.22 -12.10 3.53
CA ALA A 61 6.77 -11.87 3.55
C ALA A 61 6.44 -10.59 2.78
N LEU A 62 5.27 -10.56 2.15
CA LEU A 62 4.69 -9.36 1.56
C LEU A 62 3.80 -8.69 2.61
N LEU A 63 4.12 -7.45 2.97
CA LEU A 63 3.39 -6.68 3.99
C LEU A 63 2.60 -5.54 3.35
N TYR A 64 1.47 -5.22 3.94
CA TYR A 64 0.61 -4.12 3.55
C TYR A 64 0.38 -3.18 4.74
N LEU A 65 0.92 -1.96 4.64
CA LEU A 65 0.66 -0.85 5.54
C LEU A 65 -0.41 0.03 4.90
N TYR A 66 -1.51 0.33 5.61
CA TYR A 66 -2.57 1.15 5.04
C TYR A 66 -3.36 1.94 6.09
N ARG A 67 -4.13 2.91 5.62
CA ARG A 67 -5.07 3.72 6.39
C ARG A 67 -6.50 3.30 6.08
N PRO A 68 -7.19 2.59 6.98
CA PRO A 68 -8.53 2.07 6.72
C PRO A 68 -9.57 3.13 6.35
N ALA A 69 -9.50 4.32 6.96
CA ALA A 69 -10.44 5.41 6.66
C ALA A 69 -10.23 5.98 5.25
N GLU A 70 -8.96 6.22 4.87
CA GLU A 70 -8.59 6.67 3.53
C GLU A 70 -8.94 5.63 2.47
N LEU A 71 -8.55 4.37 2.72
CA LEU A 71 -8.84 3.27 1.81
C LEU A 71 -10.35 3.12 1.55
N ARG A 72 -11.17 3.29 2.58
CA ARG A 72 -12.63 3.27 2.40
C ARG A 72 -13.09 4.34 1.41
N ARG A 73 -12.54 5.56 1.52
CA ARG A 73 -12.89 6.67 0.60
C ARG A 73 -12.43 6.37 -0.83
N ASP A 74 -11.19 5.91 -0.99
CA ASP A 74 -10.62 5.60 -2.31
C ASP A 74 -11.41 4.49 -3.03
N LEU A 75 -11.78 3.42 -2.30
CA LEU A 75 -12.54 2.31 -2.88
C LEU A 75 -14.02 2.63 -3.17
N GLN A 76 -14.56 3.73 -2.60
CA GLN A 76 -15.91 4.21 -2.89
C GLN A 76 -15.97 5.15 -4.10
N GLU A 77 -14.84 5.59 -4.63
CA GLU A 77 -14.80 6.33 -5.89
C GLU A 77 -15.45 5.52 -7.02
N ALA A 78 -16.23 6.16 -7.87
CA ALA A 78 -17.10 5.48 -8.83
C ALA A 78 -16.35 4.49 -9.73
N LEU A 79 -15.20 4.93 -10.31
CA LEU A 79 -14.39 4.07 -11.17
C LEU A 79 -13.69 2.96 -10.39
N ALA A 80 -13.17 3.24 -9.19
CA ALA A 80 -12.55 2.25 -8.33
C ALA A 80 -13.55 1.15 -7.91
N SER A 81 -14.74 1.56 -7.48
CA SER A 81 -15.83 0.65 -7.11
C SER A 81 -16.26 -0.25 -8.28
N GLU A 82 -16.35 0.31 -9.50
CA GLU A 82 -16.68 -0.46 -10.70
C GLU A 82 -15.59 -1.48 -11.05
N LEU A 83 -14.32 -1.08 -10.99
CA LEU A 83 -13.20 -1.99 -11.23
C LEU A 83 -13.14 -3.14 -10.22
N LEU A 84 -13.40 -2.85 -8.94
CA LEU A 84 -13.50 -3.87 -7.90
C LEU A 84 -14.65 -4.84 -8.17
N ARG A 85 -15.82 -4.34 -8.55
CA ARG A 85 -16.99 -5.15 -8.90
C ARG A 85 -16.68 -6.08 -10.08
N GLN A 86 -16.03 -5.57 -11.13
CA GLN A 86 -15.60 -6.37 -12.28
C GLN A 86 -14.57 -7.44 -11.89
N ALA A 87 -13.69 -7.14 -10.93
CA ALA A 87 -12.76 -8.10 -10.36
C ALA A 87 -13.43 -9.08 -9.35
N GLY A 88 -14.76 -8.99 -9.13
CA GLY A 88 -15.50 -9.90 -8.28
C GLY A 88 -15.40 -9.59 -6.78
N TYR A 89 -15.06 -8.35 -6.40
CA TYR A 89 -15.12 -7.93 -5.00
C TYR A 89 -16.56 -7.64 -4.57
N ALA A 90 -16.92 -8.11 -3.37
CA ALA A 90 -18.25 -7.90 -2.82
C ALA A 90 -18.51 -6.45 -2.32
N ASN A 91 -17.52 -5.57 -2.37
CA ASN A 91 -17.51 -4.13 -2.08
C ASN A 91 -18.43 -3.65 -0.91
N GLU A 92 -18.73 -4.52 0.04
CA GLU A 92 -19.63 -4.23 1.16
C GLU A 92 -18.92 -3.46 2.28
N SER A 93 -17.63 -3.71 2.48
CA SER A 93 -16.81 -2.98 3.45
C SER A 93 -15.33 -3.04 3.10
N CYS A 94 -14.58 -1.99 3.49
CA CYS A 94 -13.13 -1.92 3.31
C CYS A 94 -12.42 -3.17 3.88
N ALA A 95 -12.82 -3.65 5.07
CA ALA A 95 -12.23 -4.83 5.68
C ALA A 95 -12.44 -6.10 4.85
N ARG A 96 -13.64 -6.28 4.24
CA ARG A 96 -13.91 -7.40 3.33
C ARG A 96 -13.10 -7.30 2.04
N CYS A 97 -12.96 -6.10 1.48
CA CYS A 97 -12.10 -5.88 0.31
C CYS A 97 -10.63 -6.26 0.61
N VAL A 98 -10.08 -5.84 1.76
CA VAL A 98 -8.73 -6.22 2.17
C VAL A 98 -8.60 -7.73 2.39
N ALA A 99 -9.57 -8.36 3.06
CA ALA A 99 -9.57 -9.82 3.25
C ALA A 99 -9.62 -10.57 1.91
N GLN A 100 -10.41 -10.09 0.96
CA GLN A 100 -10.49 -10.67 -0.39
C GLN A 100 -9.19 -10.45 -1.17
N LEU A 101 -8.55 -9.28 -1.09
CA LEU A 101 -7.23 -9.04 -1.66
C LEU A 101 -6.20 -10.03 -1.14
N ILE A 102 -6.14 -10.23 0.20
CA ILE A 102 -5.25 -11.21 0.83
C ILE A 102 -5.49 -12.61 0.28
N ARG A 103 -6.76 -13.02 0.15
CA ARG A 103 -7.12 -14.33 -0.42
C ARG A 103 -6.62 -14.46 -1.86
N ARG A 104 -6.82 -13.44 -2.70
CA ARG A 104 -6.36 -13.44 -4.10
C ARG A 104 -4.85 -13.59 -4.21
N PHE A 105 -4.08 -12.88 -3.39
CA PHE A 105 -2.62 -13.03 -3.34
C PHE A 105 -2.16 -14.45 -2.95
N ARG A 106 -2.97 -15.20 -2.20
CA ARG A 106 -2.63 -16.56 -1.73
C ARG A 106 -3.05 -17.64 -2.72
N GLU A 107 -4.21 -17.47 -3.35
CA GLU A 107 -4.86 -18.48 -4.18
C GLU A 107 -4.54 -18.31 -5.67
N SER A 108 -4.34 -17.08 -6.14
CA SER A 108 -4.06 -16.80 -7.55
C SER A 108 -2.57 -17.00 -7.85
N GLY A 109 -2.27 -17.68 -8.96
CA GLY A 109 -0.92 -17.72 -9.54
C GLY A 109 -0.50 -16.39 -10.19
N GLU A 110 -1.46 -15.49 -10.45
CA GLU A 110 -1.24 -14.18 -11.04
C GLU A 110 -1.30 -13.08 -10.00
N PHE A 111 -0.56 -12.00 -10.22
CA PHE A 111 -0.57 -10.82 -9.37
C PHE A 111 -1.88 -10.04 -9.60
N PRO A 112 -2.68 -9.75 -8.55
CA PRO A 112 -3.95 -9.04 -8.71
C PRO A 112 -3.70 -7.59 -9.13
N HIS A 113 -4.02 -7.23 -10.37
CA HIS A 113 -3.70 -5.90 -10.94
C HIS A 113 -4.50 -4.77 -10.29
N GLU A 114 -5.69 -5.07 -9.78
CA GLU A 114 -6.53 -4.15 -9.01
C GLU A 114 -5.92 -3.70 -7.68
N VAL A 115 -4.82 -4.32 -7.24
CA VAL A 115 -4.08 -3.90 -6.04
C VAL A 115 -3.67 -2.42 -6.09
N GLY A 116 -3.50 -1.85 -7.28
CA GLY A 116 -3.21 -0.43 -7.45
C GLY A 116 -4.22 0.48 -6.75
N LEU A 117 -5.51 0.09 -6.71
CA LEU A 117 -6.57 0.82 -5.99
C LEU A 117 -6.31 0.84 -4.47
N PHE A 118 -5.70 -0.21 -3.92
CA PHE A 118 -5.32 -0.29 -2.51
C PHE A 118 -4.02 0.47 -2.19
N LEU A 119 -3.33 0.96 -3.22
CA LEU A 119 -2.04 1.67 -3.13
C LEU A 119 -2.16 3.15 -3.50
N SER A 120 -3.37 3.73 -3.56
CA SER A 120 -3.65 5.11 -4.00
C SER A 120 -3.23 5.40 -5.44
N TYR A 121 -3.17 4.40 -6.31
CA TYR A 121 -2.96 4.69 -7.72
C TYR A 121 -4.26 5.24 -8.32
N PRO A 122 -4.20 6.24 -9.20
CA PRO A 122 -5.39 6.75 -9.87
C PRO A 122 -6.18 5.61 -10.51
N PRO A 123 -7.51 5.52 -10.32
CA PRO A 123 -8.31 4.44 -10.89
C PRO A 123 -8.21 4.34 -12.42
N GLU A 124 -8.01 5.47 -13.12
CA GLU A 124 -7.78 5.51 -14.56
C GLU A 124 -6.47 4.83 -14.96
N ASP A 125 -5.42 4.93 -14.12
CA ASP A 125 -4.15 4.25 -14.37
C ASP A 125 -4.25 2.75 -14.11
N VAL A 126 -4.98 2.36 -13.06
CA VAL A 126 -5.27 0.94 -12.76
C VAL A 126 -6.10 0.32 -13.89
N LYS A 127 -7.15 1.02 -14.36
CA LYS A 127 -7.94 0.59 -15.50
C LYS A 127 -7.09 0.44 -16.76
N GLY A 128 -6.29 1.45 -17.09
CA GLY A 128 -5.38 1.40 -18.24
C GLY A 128 -4.42 0.22 -18.19
N PHE A 129 -3.88 -0.10 -17.01
CA PHE A 129 -3.01 -1.25 -16.83
C PHE A 129 -3.74 -2.58 -17.06
N ILE A 130 -4.96 -2.73 -16.55
CA ILE A 130 -5.80 -3.94 -16.74
C ILE A 130 -6.16 -4.11 -18.22
N ASP A 131 -6.63 -3.04 -18.86
CA ASP A 131 -7.11 -3.07 -20.25
C ASP A 131 -5.97 -3.34 -21.26
N HIS A 132 -4.79 -2.76 -21.03
CA HIS A 132 -3.67 -2.79 -21.97
C HIS A 132 -2.54 -3.77 -21.60
N ARG A 133 -2.69 -4.52 -20.51
CA ARG A 133 -1.68 -5.51 -20.04
C ARG A 133 -0.26 -4.92 -20.02
N ALA A 134 -0.13 -3.77 -19.39
CA ALA A 134 1.12 -3.04 -19.25
C ALA A 134 1.73 -2.45 -20.54
N ASN A 135 0.98 -2.37 -21.65
CA ASN A 135 1.39 -1.68 -22.87
C ASN A 135 0.71 -0.31 -22.98
N GLY A 136 1.23 0.56 -23.86
CA GLY A 136 0.59 1.84 -24.20
C GLY A 136 0.54 2.88 -23.09
N PHE A 137 1.35 2.74 -22.02
CA PHE A 137 1.47 3.72 -20.97
C PHE A 137 2.22 4.98 -21.44
N LYS A 138 1.87 6.14 -20.90
CA LYS A 138 2.50 7.44 -21.24
C LYS A 138 3.88 7.58 -20.59
N CYS A 139 3.97 7.23 -19.30
CA CYS A 139 5.24 7.19 -18.56
C CYS A 139 5.18 6.14 -17.46
N ALA A 140 6.35 5.78 -16.90
CA ALA A 140 6.49 4.85 -15.79
C ALA A 140 7.29 5.50 -14.66
N GLY A 141 6.84 5.28 -13.42
CA GLY A 141 7.51 5.67 -12.18
C GLY A 141 7.18 4.65 -11.09
N LEU A 142 6.48 5.07 -10.04
CA LEU A 142 5.98 4.14 -9.02
C LEU A 142 4.89 3.20 -9.56
N TRP A 143 4.23 3.60 -10.64
CA TRP A 143 3.32 2.80 -11.45
C TRP A 143 3.38 3.21 -12.92
N LYS A 144 2.70 2.47 -13.80
CA LYS A 144 2.53 2.85 -15.22
C LYS A 144 1.35 3.79 -15.37
N VAL A 145 1.58 4.95 -15.96
CA VAL A 145 0.61 6.05 -16.10
C VAL A 145 -0.10 5.98 -17.44
N TYR A 146 -1.42 5.98 -17.42
CA TYR A 146 -2.29 6.01 -18.61
C TYR A 146 -3.13 7.29 -18.65
N GLY A 147 -3.44 7.86 -17.48
CA GLY A 147 -4.20 9.07 -17.29
C GLY A 147 -3.40 10.36 -17.40
N ASP A 148 -3.44 11.18 -16.36
CA ASP A 148 -2.75 12.47 -16.27
C ASP A 148 -1.29 12.29 -15.85
N GLU A 149 -0.39 12.46 -16.83
CA GLU A 149 1.05 12.30 -16.62
C GLU A 149 1.62 13.36 -15.66
N ALA A 150 1.20 14.63 -15.79
CA ALA A 150 1.71 15.70 -14.96
C ALA A 150 1.33 15.50 -13.48
N LYS A 151 0.09 15.12 -13.23
CA LYS A 151 -0.41 14.77 -11.90
C LYS A 151 0.35 13.56 -11.31
N ALA A 152 0.58 12.52 -12.10
CA ALA A 152 1.31 11.33 -11.65
C ALA A 152 2.77 11.66 -11.31
N GLN A 153 3.48 12.42 -12.15
CA GLN A 153 4.86 12.84 -11.89
C GLN A 153 4.97 13.69 -10.62
N ALA A 154 4.01 14.60 -10.38
CA ALA A 154 3.97 15.40 -9.15
C ALA A 154 3.79 14.49 -7.90
N LEU A 155 2.94 13.45 -7.99
CA LEU A 155 2.77 12.47 -6.91
C LEU A 155 4.05 11.64 -6.68
N PHE A 156 4.72 11.19 -7.73
CA PHE A 156 6.00 10.48 -7.61
C PHE A 156 7.06 11.33 -6.89
N ALA A 157 7.21 12.60 -7.30
CA ALA A 157 8.14 13.54 -6.65
C ALA A 157 7.77 13.76 -5.17
N LYS A 158 6.48 13.94 -4.86
CA LYS A 158 5.98 14.12 -3.50
C LYS A 158 6.27 12.89 -2.62
N PHE A 159 6.02 11.68 -3.11
CA PHE A 159 6.26 10.45 -2.34
C PHE A 159 7.75 10.21 -2.14
N LYS A 160 8.58 10.43 -3.17
CA LYS A 160 10.04 10.32 -3.09
C LYS A 160 10.58 11.30 -2.04
N LYS A 161 10.20 12.57 -2.10
CA LYS A 161 10.63 13.60 -1.14
C LYS A 161 10.22 13.26 0.29
N CYS A 162 8.99 12.75 0.47
CA CYS A 162 8.53 12.29 1.78
C CYS A 162 9.41 11.17 2.33
N THR A 163 9.75 10.18 1.50
CA THR A 163 10.61 9.06 1.92
C THR A 163 12.00 9.54 2.30
N GLU A 164 12.60 10.45 1.52
CA GLU A 164 13.91 11.04 1.83
C GLU A 164 13.90 11.76 3.20
N ILE A 165 12.87 12.58 3.46
CA ILE A 165 12.72 13.29 4.74
C ILE A 165 12.56 12.30 5.90
N TYR A 166 11.71 11.27 5.76
CA TYR A 166 11.46 10.29 6.82
C TYR A 166 12.70 9.45 7.12
N CYS A 167 13.46 9.06 6.10
CA CYS A 167 14.73 8.35 6.29
C CYS A 167 15.76 9.24 7.01
N ALA A 168 15.85 10.53 6.68
CA ALA A 168 16.75 11.46 7.37
C ALA A 168 16.33 11.66 8.84
N LEU A 169 15.06 11.85 9.12
CA LEU A 169 14.53 11.96 10.49
C LEU A 169 14.80 10.69 11.31
N TRP A 170 14.63 9.52 10.70
CA TRP A 170 14.97 8.25 11.35
C TRP A 170 16.46 8.17 11.70
N GLN A 171 17.34 8.54 10.78
CA GLN A 171 18.79 8.56 11.00
C GLN A 171 19.23 9.52 12.11
N THR A 172 18.47 10.60 12.32
CA THR A 172 18.69 11.56 13.44
C THR A 172 18.03 11.15 14.74
N GLY A 173 17.46 9.94 14.82
CA GLY A 173 16.95 9.36 16.08
C GLY A 173 15.45 9.58 16.33
N SER A 174 14.68 10.05 15.32
CA SER A 174 13.22 10.13 15.47
C SER A 174 12.62 8.73 15.58
N LYS A 175 11.63 8.58 16.48
CA LYS A 175 10.94 7.29 16.70
C LYS A 175 9.78 7.10 15.72
N LEU A 176 9.42 5.84 15.45
CA LEU A 176 8.27 5.50 14.60
C LEU A 176 6.98 6.19 15.09
N GLU A 177 6.75 6.26 16.39
CA GLU A 177 5.60 6.96 16.99
C GLU A 177 5.50 8.44 16.60
N GLN A 178 6.63 9.11 16.40
CA GLN A 178 6.68 10.52 15.97
C GLN A 178 6.47 10.66 14.46
N LEU A 179 6.93 9.68 13.70
CA LEU A 179 6.84 9.64 12.24
C LEU A 179 5.47 9.15 11.72
N ALA A 180 4.75 8.37 12.52
CA ALA A 180 3.38 7.97 12.19
C ALA A 180 2.41 9.11 12.56
N VAL A 181 1.91 9.83 11.56
CA VAL A 181 0.96 10.94 11.73
C VAL A 181 -0.45 10.38 11.95
N ALA A 182 -1.17 10.88 12.96
CA ALA A 182 -2.60 10.63 13.12
C ALA A 182 -3.38 11.48 12.11
N VAL A 183 -4.32 10.88 11.36
CA VAL A 183 -5.19 11.55 10.39
C VAL A 183 -6.64 11.18 10.70
#